data_312169520eabdca8a0d6d7883175511f
#
_entry.id   312169520eabdca8a0d6d7883175511f
#
_cell.length_a   1.000
_cell.length_b   1.000
_cell.length_c   1.000
_cell.angle_alpha   90.00
_cell.angle_beta   90.00
_cell.angle_gamma   90.00
#
_symmetry.space_group_name_H-M   'P 1'
#
loop_
_entity.id
_entity.type
_entity.pdbx_description
1 polymer ?
#
loop_
_entity_poly.entity_id
_entity_poly.type
_entity_poly.pdbx_seq_one_letter_code
_entity_poly.pdbx_strand_id
1 'polypeptide(L)'
;MRCFIGIDLSSSAIKEIERLQNIIEPHFIGKITESNNLHLTLKFLGEIDNDTLKKVKKKLFLIKFQPFELYIDKLGVFSKKFVKIVWVKVFNVPLQQLIDNSLTDIFEKEWRFMGHITIARIKNLKNKNSFLELINKTKVNKIVFMIKEFYLKESILQKEGPVYKVISRYRI
;
A
#
# COMPACT_ATOMS: atom_id res chain seq x y z
N MET A 1 1.33 -2.16 -19.74
CA MET A 1 2.16 -2.08 -18.49
C MET A 1 1.26 -2.09 -17.26
N ARG A 2 1.65 -2.77 -16.22
CA ARG A 2 0.86 -2.84 -14.98
C ARG A 2 1.16 -1.64 -14.08
N CYS A 3 0.15 -0.83 -13.80
CA CYS A 3 0.32 0.43 -13.09
C CYS A 3 -0.54 0.54 -11.84
N PHE A 4 -0.09 1.38 -10.93
CA PHE A 4 -0.84 1.80 -9.74
C PHE A 4 -0.44 3.22 -9.30
N ILE A 5 -1.30 3.82 -8.51
CA ILE A 5 -1.05 5.11 -7.87
C ILE A 5 -0.82 4.87 -6.40
N GLY A 6 0.24 5.45 -5.83
CA GLY A 6 0.59 5.21 -4.44
C GLY A 6 1.39 6.33 -3.80
N ILE A 7 1.59 6.18 -2.49
CA ILE A 7 2.35 7.07 -1.63
C ILE A 7 3.52 6.29 -1.02
N ASP A 8 4.70 6.88 -1.03
CA ASP A 8 5.87 6.35 -0.34
C ASP A 8 5.82 6.72 1.15
N LEU A 9 6.40 5.88 1.98
CA LEU A 9 6.35 6.03 3.43
C LEU A 9 7.53 6.86 3.95
N SER A 10 7.33 7.50 5.10
CA SER A 10 8.42 8.11 5.86
C SER A 10 9.38 7.04 6.41
N SER A 11 10.61 7.43 6.69
CA SER A 11 11.61 6.53 7.30
C SER A 11 11.15 6.00 8.67
N SER A 12 10.44 6.81 9.45
CA SER A 12 9.88 6.39 10.75
C SER A 12 8.78 5.32 10.59
N ALA A 13 7.90 5.46 9.58
CA ALA A 13 6.89 4.44 9.28
C ALA A 13 7.53 3.13 8.79
N ILE A 14 8.55 3.21 7.94
CA ILE A 14 9.32 2.03 7.49
C ILE A 14 9.96 1.31 8.68
N LYS A 15 10.63 2.01 9.60
CA LYS A 15 11.25 1.41 10.79
C LYS A 15 10.24 0.69 11.69
N GLU A 16 9.05 1.28 11.89
CA GLU A 16 8.01 0.63 12.67
C GLU A 16 7.50 -0.63 11.96
N ILE A 17 7.32 -0.59 10.64
CA ILE A 17 6.94 -1.77 9.87
C ILE A 17 8.01 -2.86 9.93
N GLU A 18 9.28 -2.53 9.82
CA GLU A 18 10.40 -3.48 9.96
C GLU A 18 10.39 -4.13 11.35
N ARG A 19 10.10 -3.38 12.42
CA ARG A 19 9.92 -3.92 13.76
C ARG A 19 8.80 -4.94 13.82
N LEU A 20 7.63 -4.63 13.22
CA LEU A 20 6.49 -5.54 13.14
C LEU A 20 6.80 -6.78 12.30
N GLN A 21 7.48 -6.63 11.19
CA GLN A 21 7.94 -7.74 10.34
C GLN A 21 8.83 -8.70 11.12
N ASN A 22 9.79 -8.20 11.89
CA ASN A 22 10.66 -9.03 12.74
C ASN A 22 9.89 -9.83 13.80
N ILE A 23 8.79 -9.28 14.32
CA ILE A 23 7.93 -9.99 15.29
C ILE A 23 7.19 -11.15 14.61
N ILE A 24 6.64 -10.94 13.43
CA ILE A 24 5.76 -11.94 12.79
C ILE A 24 6.51 -12.97 11.95
N GLU A 25 7.66 -12.64 11.38
CA GLU A 25 8.39 -13.47 10.41
C GLU A 25 8.69 -14.89 10.91
N PRO A 26 9.09 -15.12 12.19
CA PRO A 26 9.35 -16.48 12.70
C PRO A 26 8.13 -17.42 12.70
N HIS A 27 6.94 -16.88 12.54
CA HIS A 27 5.67 -17.59 12.73
C HIS A 27 4.96 -18.01 11.43
N PHE A 28 5.56 -17.73 10.26
CA PHE A 28 4.97 -18.11 8.97
C PHE A 28 6.03 -18.54 7.96
N ILE A 29 5.56 -19.19 6.89
CA ILE A 29 6.32 -19.46 5.68
C ILE A 29 5.78 -18.52 4.61
N GLY A 30 6.63 -17.72 3.99
CA GLY A 30 6.24 -16.73 2.99
C GLY A 30 7.35 -15.70 2.78
N LYS A 31 6.94 -14.48 2.46
CA LYS A 31 7.87 -13.38 2.20
C LYS A 31 7.40 -12.09 2.87
N ILE A 32 8.30 -11.42 3.58
CA ILE A 32 8.08 -10.03 4.01
C ILE A 32 8.22 -9.09 2.81
N THR A 33 7.53 -7.96 2.86
CA THR A 33 7.70 -6.90 1.87
C THR A 33 9.00 -6.16 2.16
N GLU A 34 9.87 -6.07 1.17
CA GLU A 34 11.13 -5.34 1.29
C GLU A 34 10.88 -3.85 1.52
N SER A 35 11.77 -3.19 2.28
CA SER A 35 11.58 -1.79 2.72
C SER A 35 11.39 -0.82 1.57
N ASN A 36 12.09 -1.02 0.45
CA ASN A 36 11.95 -0.21 -0.77
C ASN A 36 10.64 -0.46 -1.55
N ASN A 37 9.92 -1.53 -1.23
CA ASN A 37 8.63 -1.89 -1.80
C ASN A 37 7.44 -1.55 -0.89
N LEU A 38 7.70 -1.09 0.34
CA LEU A 38 6.64 -0.65 1.24
C LEU A 38 5.99 0.64 0.74
N HIS A 39 4.69 0.62 0.52
CA HIS A 39 3.93 1.76 0.01
C HIS A 39 2.45 1.65 0.38
N LEU A 40 1.75 2.77 0.37
CA LEU A 40 0.30 2.82 0.37
C LEU A 40 -0.21 2.90 -1.06
N THR A 41 -1.00 1.92 -1.51
CA THR A 41 -1.70 2.01 -2.80
C THR A 41 -2.97 2.82 -2.65
N LEU A 42 -3.15 3.84 -3.50
CA LEU A 42 -4.34 4.67 -3.58
C LEU A 42 -5.34 4.14 -4.60
N LYS A 43 -4.84 3.66 -5.75
CA LYS A 43 -5.64 3.02 -6.79
C LYS A 43 -4.80 2.08 -7.65
N PHE A 44 -5.27 0.87 -7.85
CA PHE A 44 -4.73 -0.04 -8.86
C PHE A 44 -5.35 0.30 -10.22
N LEU A 45 -4.52 0.40 -11.25
CA LEU A 45 -4.95 0.66 -12.63
C LEU A 45 -4.94 -0.63 -13.47
N GLY A 46 -4.25 -1.69 -12.99
CA GLY A 46 -4.08 -2.92 -13.76
C GLY A 46 -3.16 -2.75 -14.97
N GLU A 47 -3.37 -3.58 -15.97
CA GLU A 47 -2.65 -3.46 -17.24
C GLU A 47 -3.27 -2.34 -18.09
N ILE A 48 -2.46 -1.35 -18.44
CA ILE A 48 -2.89 -0.22 -19.27
C ILE A 48 -1.96 -0.03 -20.46
N ASP A 49 -2.53 0.48 -21.56
CA ASP A 49 -1.80 0.87 -22.76
C ASP A 49 -1.23 2.29 -22.66
N ASN A 50 -0.46 2.69 -23.65
CA ASN A 50 0.18 4.01 -23.68
C ASN A 50 -0.82 5.18 -23.78
N ASP A 51 -1.95 5.00 -24.43
CA ASP A 51 -2.95 6.07 -24.58
C ASP A 51 -3.73 6.26 -23.28
N THR A 52 -4.09 5.20 -22.61
CA THR A 52 -4.65 5.24 -21.26
C THR A 52 -3.66 5.87 -20.28
N LEU A 53 -2.37 5.52 -20.34
CA LEU A 53 -1.32 6.12 -19.52
C LEU A 53 -1.25 7.64 -19.69
N LYS A 54 -1.29 8.13 -20.95
CA LYS A 54 -1.29 9.58 -21.23
C LYS A 54 -2.51 10.28 -20.62
N LYS A 55 -3.71 9.69 -20.75
CA LYS A 55 -4.96 10.22 -20.15
C LYS A 55 -4.85 10.28 -18.62
N VAL A 56 -4.38 9.21 -17.98
CA VAL A 56 -4.16 9.14 -16.53
C VAL A 56 -3.20 10.23 -16.08
N LYS A 57 -2.03 10.36 -16.72
CA LYS A 57 -1.04 11.38 -16.37
C LYS A 57 -1.62 12.80 -16.45
N LYS A 58 -2.39 13.11 -17.49
CA LYS A 58 -3.04 14.41 -17.65
C LYS A 58 -4.03 14.70 -16.52
N LYS A 59 -4.86 13.71 -16.13
CA LYS A 59 -5.83 13.85 -15.05
C LYS A 59 -5.17 14.02 -13.69
N LEU A 60 -4.16 13.21 -13.39
CA LEU A 60 -3.43 13.30 -12.13
C LEU A 60 -2.69 14.64 -11.98
N PHE A 61 -2.20 15.21 -13.08
CA PHE A 61 -1.55 16.52 -13.07
C PHE A 61 -2.51 17.65 -12.65
N LEU A 62 -3.79 17.51 -12.90
CA LEU A 62 -4.82 18.51 -12.54
C LEU A 62 -5.27 18.42 -11.08
N ILE A 63 -4.89 17.37 -10.37
CA ILE A 63 -5.28 17.20 -8.95
C ILE A 63 -4.54 18.22 -8.11
N LYS A 64 -5.31 19.03 -7.37
CA LYS A 64 -4.81 19.95 -6.35
C LYS A 64 -5.18 19.41 -4.97
N PHE A 65 -4.22 19.35 -4.07
CA PHE A 65 -4.44 18.95 -2.69
C PHE A 65 -3.54 19.75 -1.75
N GLN A 66 -3.92 19.83 -0.48
CA GLN A 66 -3.08 20.42 0.57
C GLN A 66 -2.28 19.31 1.26
N PRO A 67 -1.13 19.63 1.88
CA PRO A 67 -0.43 18.66 2.73
C PRO A 67 -1.37 18.12 3.78
N PHE A 68 -1.30 16.82 4.04
CA PHE A 68 -2.10 16.16 5.06
C PHE A 68 -1.29 15.09 5.79
N GLU A 69 -1.71 14.75 7.00
CA GLU A 69 -1.08 13.72 7.80
C GLU A 69 -1.77 12.38 7.59
N LEU A 70 -0.96 11.36 7.28
CA LEU A 70 -1.33 9.95 7.43
C LEU A 70 -0.85 9.43 8.77
N TYR A 71 -1.51 8.39 9.29
CA TYR A 71 -0.98 7.64 10.41
C TYR A 71 -1.26 6.15 10.30
N ILE A 72 -0.39 5.36 10.92
CA ILE A 72 -0.50 3.91 11.08
C ILE A 72 -0.60 3.59 12.56
N ASP A 73 -1.47 2.64 12.95
CA ASP A 73 -1.58 2.20 14.35
C ASP A 73 -2.16 0.79 14.53
N LYS A 74 -2.46 0.06 13.46
CA LYS A 74 -3.11 -1.25 13.54
C LYS A 74 -2.50 -2.27 12.59
N LEU A 75 -2.23 -3.47 13.12
CA LEU A 75 -1.83 -4.66 12.36
C LEU A 75 -3.05 -5.55 12.11
N GLY A 76 -3.13 -6.19 10.95
CA GLY A 76 -4.24 -7.07 10.64
C GLY A 76 -4.05 -7.96 9.42
N VAL A 77 -5.10 -8.73 9.14
CA VAL A 77 -5.21 -9.62 7.97
C VAL A 77 -6.56 -9.41 7.28
N PHE A 78 -6.66 -9.64 5.98
CA PHE A 78 -7.94 -9.49 5.27
C PHE A 78 -8.92 -10.62 5.58
N SER A 79 -8.44 -11.85 5.69
CA SER A 79 -9.26 -13.02 5.97
C SER A 79 -8.64 -13.86 7.07
N LYS A 80 -9.39 -14.11 8.14
CA LYS A 80 -8.99 -15.05 9.20
C LYS A 80 -9.07 -16.50 8.74
N LYS A 81 -9.92 -16.79 7.76
CA LYS A 81 -10.07 -18.15 7.20
C LYS A 81 -8.88 -18.50 6.32
N PHE A 82 -8.48 -17.58 5.44
CA PHE A 82 -7.36 -17.73 4.50
C PHE A 82 -6.38 -16.58 4.67
N VAL A 83 -5.44 -16.74 5.58
CA VAL A 83 -4.42 -15.72 5.86
C VAL A 83 -3.38 -15.73 4.74
N LYS A 84 -3.45 -14.77 3.84
CA LYS A 84 -2.53 -14.60 2.71
C LYS A 84 -1.72 -13.30 2.77
N ILE A 85 -2.27 -12.27 3.40
CA ILE A 85 -1.66 -10.94 3.49
C ILE A 85 -1.77 -10.43 4.90
N VAL A 86 -0.64 -9.98 5.44
CA VAL A 86 -0.59 -9.18 6.67
C VAL A 86 -0.35 -7.74 6.26
N TRP A 87 -1.11 -6.84 6.86
CA TRP A 87 -1.06 -5.41 6.56
C TRP A 87 -1.02 -4.54 7.82
N VAL A 88 -0.50 -3.34 7.65
CA VAL A 88 -0.65 -2.24 8.59
C VAL A 88 -1.70 -1.28 8.05
N LYS A 89 -2.70 -0.93 8.86
CA LYS A 89 -3.77 -0.01 8.47
C LYS A 89 -3.27 1.43 8.43
N VAL A 90 -3.67 2.14 7.38
CA VAL A 90 -3.40 3.57 7.20
C VAL A 90 -4.70 4.34 7.33
N PHE A 91 -4.66 5.41 8.09
CA PHE A 91 -5.80 6.28 8.38
C PHE A 91 -5.61 7.65 7.78
N ASN A 92 -6.73 8.33 7.55
CA ASN A 92 -6.80 9.69 7.03
C ASN A 92 -6.22 9.83 5.62
N VAL A 93 -6.79 9.12 4.65
CA VAL A 93 -6.33 9.09 3.24
C VAL A 93 -7.27 9.88 2.31
N PRO A 94 -7.39 11.23 2.43
CA PRO A 94 -8.32 12.03 1.62
C PRO A 94 -7.95 12.03 0.12
N LEU A 95 -6.67 11.89 -0.19
CA LEU A 95 -6.16 11.91 -1.56
C LEU A 95 -6.69 10.72 -2.40
N GLN A 96 -7.02 9.60 -1.77
CA GLN A 96 -7.60 8.46 -2.46
C GLN A 96 -8.90 8.83 -3.17
N GLN A 97 -9.80 9.50 -2.48
CA GLN A 97 -11.09 9.89 -3.05
C GLN A 97 -10.93 10.91 -4.18
N LEU A 98 -10.01 11.85 -4.05
CA LEU A 98 -9.71 12.83 -5.11
C LEU A 98 -9.21 12.13 -6.38
N ILE A 99 -8.29 11.18 -6.23
CA ILE A 99 -7.75 10.39 -7.34
C ILE A 99 -8.84 9.53 -7.96
N ASP A 100 -9.59 8.80 -7.14
CA ASP A 100 -10.65 7.92 -7.61
C ASP A 100 -11.70 8.68 -8.41
N ASN A 101 -12.18 9.80 -7.89
CA ASN A 101 -13.15 10.67 -8.57
C ASN A 101 -12.60 11.25 -9.89
N SER A 102 -11.30 11.58 -9.95
CA SER A 102 -10.70 12.14 -11.18
C SER A 102 -10.58 11.13 -12.32
N LEU A 103 -10.65 9.84 -12.03
CA LEU A 103 -10.44 8.75 -12.98
C LEU A 103 -11.70 7.94 -13.30
N THR A 104 -12.89 8.36 -12.86
CA THR A 104 -14.15 7.61 -13.01
C THR A 104 -14.61 7.40 -14.46
N ASP A 105 -14.14 8.20 -15.40
CA ASP A 105 -14.40 8.04 -16.84
C ASP A 105 -13.45 7.04 -17.54
N ILE A 106 -12.40 6.56 -16.82
CA ILE A 106 -11.41 5.61 -17.33
C ILE A 106 -11.49 4.29 -16.56
N PHE A 107 -11.72 4.35 -15.25
CA PHE A 107 -11.73 3.21 -14.34
C PHE A 107 -12.97 3.21 -13.45
N GLU A 108 -13.40 2.02 -13.04
CA GLU A 108 -14.47 1.88 -12.06
C GLU A 108 -14.08 2.53 -10.72
N LYS A 109 -15.09 3.08 -10.05
CA LYS A 109 -14.95 3.70 -8.74
C LYS A 109 -14.67 2.65 -7.66
N GLU A 110 -13.79 2.99 -6.73
CA GLU A 110 -13.46 2.12 -5.59
C GLU A 110 -14.44 2.37 -4.42
N TRP A 111 -15.35 1.43 -4.20
CA TRP A 111 -16.39 1.55 -3.17
C TRP A 111 -15.96 1.01 -1.79
N ARG A 112 -14.87 0.24 -1.71
CA ARG A 112 -14.45 -0.45 -0.50
C ARG A 112 -13.00 -0.17 -0.16
N PHE A 113 -12.56 1.06 -0.39
CA PHE A 113 -11.20 1.44 -0.09
C PHE A 113 -10.90 1.29 1.41
N MET A 114 -9.84 0.56 1.71
CA MET A 114 -9.23 0.49 3.02
C MET A 114 -7.74 0.79 2.87
N GLY A 115 -7.29 1.92 3.41
CA GLY A 115 -5.88 2.28 3.42
C GLY A 115 -5.06 1.23 4.18
N HIS A 116 -4.10 0.60 3.49
CA HIS A 116 -3.23 -0.41 4.09
C HIS A 116 -1.88 -0.48 3.39
N ILE A 117 -0.89 -0.92 4.13
CA ILE A 117 0.44 -1.25 3.63
C ILE A 117 0.62 -2.75 3.81
N THR A 118 0.83 -3.48 2.73
CA THR A 118 1.15 -4.91 2.79
C THR A 118 2.55 -5.09 3.33
N ILE A 119 2.69 -5.79 4.46
CA ILE A 119 3.99 -6.01 5.11
C ILE A 119 4.50 -7.44 4.98
N ALA A 120 3.61 -8.41 4.73
CA ALA A 120 3.98 -9.80 4.48
C ALA A 120 2.96 -10.51 3.60
N ARG A 121 3.45 -11.46 2.80
CA ARG A 121 2.65 -12.41 2.02
C ARG A 121 2.87 -13.81 2.56
N ILE A 122 1.80 -14.45 3.02
CA ILE A 122 1.82 -15.74 3.69
C ILE A 122 1.61 -16.86 2.66
N LYS A 123 2.52 -17.80 2.62
CA LYS A 123 2.36 -19.04 1.85
C LYS A 123 1.74 -20.12 2.72
N ASN A 124 2.23 -20.28 3.94
CA ASN A 124 1.74 -21.25 4.91
C ASN A 124 1.96 -20.77 6.35
N LEU A 125 1.14 -21.24 7.27
CA LEU A 125 1.24 -20.98 8.70
C LEU A 125 1.55 -22.27 9.45
N LYS A 126 2.47 -22.19 10.40
CA LYS A 126 2.77 -23.31 11.32
C LYS A 126 1.56 -23.59 12.24
N ASN A 127 0.98 -22.54 12.80
CA ASN A 127 -0.22 -22.59 13.61
C ASN A 127 -1.06 -21.32 13.36
N LYS A 128 -2.19 -21.49 12.69
CA LYS A 128 -3.04 -20.35 12.30
C LYS A 128 -3.62 -19.62 13.50
N ASN A 129 -4.12 -20.33 14.51
CA ASN A 129 -4.75 -19.72 15.67
C ASN A 129 -3.73 -18.90 16.49
N SER A 130 -2.56 -19.47 16.76
CA SER A 130 -1.47 -18.75 17.44
C SER A 130 -1.01 -17.53 16.63
N PHE A 131 -0.95 -17.61 15.30
CA PHE A 131 -0.57 -16.50 14.45
C PHE A 131 -1.61 -15.37 14.50
N LEU A 132 -2.91 -15.68 14.43
CA LEU A 132 -3.97 -14.69 14.55
C LEU A 132 -3.99 -14.03 15.93
N GLU A 133 -3.70 -14.79 16.98
CA GLU A 133 -3.55 -14.24 18.33
C GLU A 133 -2.36 -13.29 18.42
N LEU A 134 -1.20 -13.65 17.84
CA LEU A 134 -0.03 -12.77 17.73
C LEU A 134 -0.38 -11.46 17.02
N ILE A 135 -1.05 -11.53 15.86
CA ILE A 135 -1.50 -10.34 15.13
C ILE A 135 -2.39 -9.44 15.99
N ASN A 136 -3.36 -10.02 16.70
CA ASN A 136 -4.29 -9.25 17.54
C ASN A 136 -3.60 -8.61 18.76
N LYS A 137 -2.61 -9.29 19.37
CA LYS A 137 -1.90 -8.80 20.56
C LYS A 137 -0.74 -7.87 20.26
N THR A 138 -0.21 -7.90 19.03
CA THR A 138 0.93 -7.06 18.65
C THR A 138 0.50 -5.60 18.60
N LYS A 139 1.08 -4.80 19.47
CA LYS A 139 0.86 -3.35 19.50
C LYS A 139 1.68 -2.67 18.40
N VAL A 140 1.01 -1.86 17.60
CA VAL A 140 1.64 -0.97 16.62
C VAL A 140 1.89 0.38 17.27
N ASN A 141 3.11 0.87 17.21
CA ASN A 141 3.40 2.25 17.61
C ASN A 141 2.79 3.20 16.58
N LYS A 142 1.96 4.13 17.03
CA LYS A 142 1.33 5.11 16.15
C LYS A 142 2.41 6.00 15.53
N ILE A 143 2.54 5.97 14.23
CA ILE A 143 3.43 6.84 13.46
C ILE A 143 2.59 7.77 12.62
N VAL A 144 2.81 9.07 12.78
CA VAL A 144 2.17 10.14 11.99
C VAL A 144 3.22 10.71 11.05
N PHE A 145 2.87 10.90 9.78
CA PHE A 145 3.77 11.51 8.80
C PHE A 145 3.03 12.34 7.76
N MET A 146 3.69 13.41 7.31
CA MET A 146 3.15 14.38 6.37
C MET A 146 3.27 13.90 4.92
N ILE A 147 2.19 14.05 4.16
CA ILE A 147 2.14 13.77 2.73
C ILE A 147 2.08 15.07 1.93
N LYS A 148 3.01 15.21 0.99
CA LYS A 148 3.13 16.35 0.07
C LYS A 148 3.18 15.93 -1.40
N GLU A 149 3.17 14.61 -1.67
CA GLU A 149 3.30 14.06 -3.00
C GLU A 149 2.74 12.65 -3.11
N PHE A 150 2.43 12.25 -4.33
CA PHE A 150 2.06 10.88 -4.69
C PHE A 150 2.68 10.51 -6.04
N TYR A 151 2.62 9.25 -6.38
CA TYR A 151 3.32 8.69 -7.53
C TYR A 151 2.42 7.83 -8.39
N LEU A 152 2.61 7.89 -9.69
CA LEU A 152 2.20 6.87 -10.65
C LEU A 152 3.39 5.93 -10.85
N LYS A 153 3.20 4.66 -10.59
CA LYS A 153 4.24 3.63 -10.64
C LYS A 153 3.87 2.49 -11.57
N GLU A 154 4.88 1.91 -12.22
CA GLU A 154 4.80 0.64 -12.93
C GLU A 154 5.26 -0.48 -11.99
N SER A 155 4.52 -1.60 -12.00
CA SER A 155 4.89 -2.84 -11.31
C SER A 155 5.46 -3.82 -12.32
N ILE A 156 6.76 -4.05 -12.26
CA ILE A 156 7.49 -5.00 -13.09
C ILE A 156 7.69 -6.28 -12.29
N LEU A 157 7.06 -7.37 -12.71
CA LEU A 157 7.21 -8.66 -12.05
C LEU A 157 8.57 -9.27 -12.39
N GLN A 158 9.35 -9.58 -11.36
CA GLN A 158 10.62 -10.29 -11.46
C GLN A 158 10.57 -11.59 -10.65
N LYS A 159 11.57 -12.45 -10.85
CA LYS A 159 11.67 -13.75 -10.17
C LYS A 159 11.70 -13.61 -8.63
N GLU A 160 12.40 -12.62 -8.12
CA GLU A 160 12.52 -12.33 -6.68
C GLU A 160 11.32 -11.55 -6.10
N GLY A 161 10.46 -11.00 -6.95
CA GLY A 161 9.30 -10.19 -6.54
C GLY A 161 9.10 -8.98 -7.45
N PRO A 162 8.08 -8.15 -7.18
CA PRO A 162 7.83 -6.97 -7.99
C PRO A 162 8.90 -5.89 -7.73
N VAL A 163 9.30 -5.22 -8.81
CA VAL A 163 10.06 -3.97 -8.75
C VAL A 163 9.15 -2.82 -9.19
N TYR A 164 9.10 -1.75 -8.41
CA TYR A 164 8.26 -0.59 -8.69
C TYR A 164 9.08 0.55 -9.27
N LYS A 165 8.75 0.92 -10.51
CA LYS A 165 9.39 2.03 -11.22
C LYS A 165 8.48 3.25 -11.19
N VAL A 166 9.01 4.40 -10.78
CA VAL A 166 8.28 5.67 -10.83
C VAL A 166 8.15 6.13 -12.27
N ILE A 167 6.90 6.30 -12.72
CA ILE A 167 6.58 6.87 -14.04
C ILE A 167 6.42 8.39 -13.94
N SER A 168 5.71 8.85 -12.91
CA SER A 168 5.46 10.28 -12.68
C SER A 168 5.30 10.56 -11.20
N ARG A 169 5.71 11.75 -10.80
CA ARG A 169 5.63 12.28 -9.44
C ARG A 169 4.76 13.53 -9.45
N TYR A 170 3.83 13.63 -8.52
CA TYR A 170 2.89 14.73 -8.38
C TYR A 170 3.05 15.37 -7.01
N ARG A 171 3.35 16.66 -6.98
CA ARG A 171 3.56 17.46 -5.77
C ARG A 171 2.51 18.56 -5.67
N ILE A 172 2.32 19.07 -4.44
CA ILE A 172 1.66 20.34 -4.18
C ILE A 172 2.49 21.50 -4.71
#